data_a7c6893433ca427b404362c0af66dddb
#
_entry.id   a7c6893433ca427b404362c0af66dddb
#
_cell.length_a   1.000
_cell.length_b   1.000
_cell.length_c   1.000
_cell.angle_alpha   90.00
_cell.angle_beta   90.00
_cell.angle_gamma   90.00
#
_symmetry.space_group_name_H-M   'P 1'
#
loop_
_entity.id
_entity.type
_entity.pdbx_description
1 polymer ?
#
loop_
_entity_poly.entity_id
_entity_poly.type
_entity_poly.pdbx_seq_one_letter_code
_entity_poly.pdbx_strand_id
1 'polypeptide(L)'
;MTSEDRPSTGIPGLDETIDGLRLGDNVVWHVDLASDFAAVVEPFIDAARRDGRRIVHVRFGLREPWLDHQAGVESRVIDPTIGFESFTVEVMDLHAEVGRLAFYVFDPLTDLHQAWNSDLMVMNFFQIICPRLFEL
;
A
#
# COMPACT_ATOMS: atom_id res chain seq x y z
N MET A 1 -1.30 17.12 -18.35
CA MET A 1 -0.93 16.32 -17.20
C MET A 1 -0.16 15.10 -17.64
N THR A 2 0.97 14.84 -17.02
CA THR A 2 1.80 13.69 -17.37
C THR A 2 1.30 12.44 -16.64
N SER A 3 1.74 11.26 -17.08
CA SER A 3 1.45 10.01 -16.39
C SER A 3 2.00 9.98 -14.95
N GLU A 4 3.00 10.82 -14.65
CA GLU A 4 3.52 10.96 -13.28
C GLU A 4 2.50 11.56 -12.33
N ASP A 5 1.68 12.50 -12.83
CA ASP A 5 0.68 13.19 -12.00
C ASP A 5 -0.60 12.39 -11.85
N ARG A 6 -0.86 11.46 -12.76
CA ARG A 6 -2.09 10.66 -12.79
C ARG A 6 -1.78 9.18 -12.99
N PRO A 7 -1.30 8.50 -11.91
CA PRO A 7 -1.07 7.07 -11.98
C PRO A 7 -2.35 6.30 -12.29
N SER A 8 -2.20 5.17 -12.96
CA SER A 8 -3.30 4.27 -13.27
C SER A 8 -3.57 3.28 -12.13
N THR A 9 -4.84 2.94 -11.91
CA THR A 9 -5.22 1.81 -11.07
C THR A 9 -4.85 0.46 -11.73
N GLY A 10 -4.53 0.47 -13.03
CA GLY A 10 -4.34 -0.75 -13.82
C GLY A 10 -5.64 -1.29 -14.40
N ILE A 11 -6.77 -0.70 -14.04
CA ILE A 11 -8.10 -1.12 -14.48
C ILE A 11 -8.71 0.03 -15.28
N PRO A 12 -8.74 -0.05 -16.64
CA PRO A 12 -9.14 1.08 -17.48
C PRO A 12 -10.53 1.64 -17.17
N GLY A 13 -11.50 0.77 -16.90
CA GLY A 13 -12.85 1.22 -16.55
C GLY A 13 -12.91 1.99 -15.23
N LEU A 14 -12.09 1.60 -14.27
CA LEU A 14 -11.99 2.33 -13.00
C LEU A 14 -11.28 3.67 -13.20
N ASP A 15 -10.19 3.69 -13.94
CA ASP A 15 -9.46 4.92 -14.26
C ASP A 15 -10.37 5.95 -14.93
N GLU A 16 -11.21 5.51 -15.86
CA GLU A 16 -12.17 6.36 -16.54
C GLU A 16 -13.20 6.94 -15.55
N THR A 17 -13.68 6.10 -14.63
CA THR A 17 -14.70 6.49 -13.65
C THR A 17 -14.18 7.51 -12.64
N ILE A 18 -12.96 7.34 -12.14
CA ILE A 18 -12.38 8.20 -11.10
C ILE A 18 -11.42 9.25 -11.65
N ASP A 19 -11.19 9.27 -12.96
CA ASP A 19 -10.24 10.16 -13.62
C ASP A 19 -8.79 9.90 -13.19
N GLY A 20 -8.46 8.62 -12.99
CA GLY A 20 -7.14 8.17 -12.55
C GLY A 20 -6.87 8.46 -11.08
N LEU A 21 -5.70 8.05 -10.64
CA LEU A 21 -5.22 8.33 -9.29
C LEU A 21 -4.39 9.62 -9.28
N ARG A 22 -4.17 10.16 -8.10
CA ARG A 22 -3.21 11.25 -7.86
C ARG A 22 -2.11 10.73 -6.96
N LEU A 23 -0.92 11.29 -7.09
CA LEU A 23 0.18 10.95 -6.17
C LEU A 23 -0.24 11.22 -4.73
N GLY A 24 -0.01 10.26 -3.86
CA GLY A 24 -0.41 10.33 -2.46
C GLY A 24 -1.81 9.79 -2.17
N ASP A 25 -2.59 9.43 -3.21
CA ASP A 25 -3.88 8.81 -3.00
C ASP A 25 -3.74 7.45 -2.29
N ASN A 26 -4.70 7.17 -1.43
CA ASN A 26 -4.79 5.91 -0.71
C ASN A 26 -6.01 5.14 -1.22
N VAL A 27 -5.79 3.92 -1.69
CA VAL A 27 -6.85 3.04 -2.17
C VAL A 27 -6.94 1.84 -1.25
N VAL A 28 -8.13 1.61 -0.71
CA VAL A 28 -8.39 0.45 0.15
C VAL A 28 -9.30 -0.51 -0.60
N TRP A 29 -8.85 -1.76 -0.70
CA TRP A 29 -9.64 -2.83 -1.28
C TRP A 29 -10.18 -3.72 -0.18
N HIS A 30 -11.50 -3.82 -0.12
CA HIS A 30 -12.17 -4.76 0.77
C HIS A 30 -12.53 -6.01 -0.05
N VAL A 31 -11.80 -7.09 0.19
CA VAL A 31 -11.93 -8.33 -0.58
C VAL A 31 -12.09 -9.53 0.37
N ASP A 32 -12.85 -10.52 -0.08
CA ASP A 32 -13.10 -11.73 0.72
C ASP A 32 -12.09 -12.84 0.43
N LEU A 33 -11.58 -12.89 -0.80
CA LEU A 33 -10.68 -13.95 -1.24
C LEU A 33 -9.36 -13.37 -1.77
N ALA A 34 -8.27 -14.12 -1.56
CA ALA A 34 -6.96 -13.74 -2.08
C ALA A 34 -6.97 -13.61 -3.61
N SER A 35 -7.75 -14.43 -4.32
CA SER A 35 -7.88 -14.33 -5.77
C SER A 35 -8.52 -13.02 -6.22
N ASP A 36 -9.46 -12.48 -5.44
CA ASP A 36 -10.07 -11.18 -5.72
C ASP A 36 -9.06 -10.05 -5.52
N PHE A 37 -8.22 -10.17 -4.50
CA PHE A 37 -7.14 -9.21 -4.26
C PHE A 37 -6.15 -9.21 -5.43
N ALA A 38 -5.72 -10.39 -5.87
CA ALA A 38 -4.82 -10.50 -7.01
C ALA A 38 -5.41 -9.85 -8.27
N ALA A 39 -6.72 -10.02 -8.49
CA ALA A 39 -7.42 -9.46 -9.65
C ALA A 39 -7.36 -7.92 -9.70
N VAL A 40 -7.25 -7.25 -8.55
CA VAL A 40 -7.19 -5.78 -8.50
C VAL A 40 -5.76 -5.26 -8.30
N VAL A 41 -4.90 -5.97 -7.57
CA VAL A 41 -3.56 -5.48 -7.28
C VAL A 41 -2.56 -5.77 -8.41
N GLU A 42 -2.67 -6.91 -9.09
CA GLU A 42 -1.76 -7.25 -10.17
C GLU A 42 -1.82 -6.27 -11.34
N PRO A 43 -3.00 -5.86 -11.84
CA PRO A 43 -3.07 -4.81 -12.86
C PRO A 43 -2.46 -3.48 -12.40
N PHE A 44 -2.62 -3.12 -11.13
CA PHE A 44 -2.01 -1.92 -10.56
C PHE A 44 -0.49 -2.00 -10.58
N ILE A 45 0.06 -3.13 -10.17
CA ILE A 45 1.51 -3.37 -10.17
C ILE A 45 2.04 -3.34 -11.60
N ASP A 46 1.35 -3.96 -12.55
CA ASP A 46 1.75 -3.98 -13.95
C ASP A 46 1.77 -2.58 -14.55
N ALA A 47 0.75 -1.77 -14.27
CA ALA A 47 0.69 -0.39 -14.72
C ALA A 47 1.83 0.45 -14.12
N ALA A 48 2.08 0.31 -12.82
CA ALA A 48 3.17 1.00 -12.14
C ALA A 48 4.53 0.61 -12.70
N ARG A 49 4.69 -0.67 -12.99
CA ARG A 49 5.92 -1.20 -13.58
C ARG A 49 6.17 -0.63 -14.98
N ARG A 50 5.12 -0.52 -15.81
CA ARG A 50 5.22 0.10 -17.13
C ARG A 50 5.61 1.58 -17.05
N ASP A 51 5.17 2.26 -15.99
CA ASP A 51 5.51 3.67 -15.75
C ASP A 51 6.89 3.85 -15.10
N GLY A 52 7.61 2.76 -14.82
CA GLY A 52 8.91 2.81 -14.19
C GLY A 52 8.88 3.20 -12.72
N ARG A 53 7.75 3.01 -12.05
CA ARG A 53 7.60 3.37 -10.64
C ARG A 53 8.19 2.29 -9.74
N ARG A 54 8.82 2.74 -8.66
CA ARG A 54 9.27 1.86 -7.59
C ARG A 54 8.05 1.37 -6.80
N ILE A 55 7.98 0.08 -6.50
CA ILE A 55 6.87 -0.54 -5.79
C ILE A 55 7.41 -1.27 -4.58
N VAL A 56 6.85 -0.99 -3.42
CA VAL A 56 7.23 -1.62 -2.16
C VAL A 56 6.04 -2.36 -1.58
N HIS A 57 6.18 -3.66 -1.41
CA HIS A 57 5.20 -4.51 -0.76
C HIS A 57 5.55 -4.59 0.73
N VAL A 58 4.75 -3.95 1.57
CA VAL A 58 4.94 -3.94 3.01
C VAL A 58 4.16 -5.10 3.62
N ARG A 59 4.88 -6.08 4.14
CA ARG A 59 4.35 -7.28 4.77
C ARG A 59 4.47 -7.16 6.27
N PHE A 60 3.54 -7.78 6.99
CA PHE A 60 3.54 -7.68 8.45
C PHE A 60 4.17 -8.88 9.16
N GLY A 61 4.45 -9.95 8.43
CA GLY A 61 5.19 -11.10 8.96
C GLY A 61 4.40 -12.04 9.86
N LEU A 62 3.09 -11.81 10.07
CA LEU A 62 2.27 -12.64 10.94
C LEU A 62 1.75 -13.88 10.23
N ARG A 63 1.62 -13.85 8.92
CA ARG A 63 1.20 -14.95 8.08
C ARG A 63 1.63 -14.68 6.64
N GLU A 64 1.40 -15.65 5.77
CA GLU A 64 1.67 -15.49 4.35
C GLU A 64 0.88 -14.32 3.78
N PRO A 65 1.50 -13.43 3.00
CA PRO A 65 0.80 -12.33 2.38
C PRO A 65 -0.15 -12.83 1.29
N TRP A 66 -1.16 -12.03 1.00
CA TRP A 66 -2.09 -12.34 -0.09
C TRP A 66 -1.47 -12.08 -1.46
N LEU A 67 -0.52 -11.17 -1.54
CA LEU A 67 0.21 -10.90 -2.77
C LEU A 67 1.45 -11.81 -2.84
N ASP A 68 1.51 -12.62 -3.89
CA ASP A 68 2.68 -13.44 -4.16
C ASP A 68 3.85 -12.55 -4.61
N HIS A 69 5.07 -13.06 -4.45
CA HIS A 69 6.26 -12.35 -4.89
C HIS A 69 6.15 -12.00 -6.37
N GLN A 70 6.41 -10.74 -6.69
CA GLN A 70 6.39 -10.20 -8.04
C GLN A 70 7.77 -9.67 -8.41
N ALA A 71 8.23 -9.97 -9.62
CA ALA A 71 9.49 -9.43 -10.13
C ALA A 71 9.41 -7.89 -10.17
N GLY A 72 10.46 -7.23 -9.70
CA GLY A 72 10.52 -5.77 -9.67
C GLY A 72 9.77 -5.11 -8.52
N VAL A 73 9.19 -5.90 -7.61
CA VAL A 73 8.54 -5.39 -6.40
C VAL A 73 9.45 -5.66 -5.21
N GLU A 74 9.82 -4.61 -4.48
CA GLU A 74 10.59 -4.76 -3.24
C GLU A 74 9.69 -5.27 -2.13
N SER A 75 10.16 -6.21 -1.33
CA SER A 75 9.43 -6.70 -0.16
C SER A 75 10.10 -6.20 1.11
N ARG A 76 9.31 -5.61 2.00
CA ARG A 76 9.76 -5.18 3.33
C ARG A 76 8.83 -5.77 4.37
N VAL A 77 9.41 -6.27 5.45
CA VAL A 77 8.64 -6.81 6.58
C VAL A 77 8.74 -5.84 7.74
N ILE A 78 7.57 -5.38 8.22
CA ILE A 78 7.47 -4.55 9.41
C ILE A 78 6.47 -5.22 10.34
N ASP A 79 6.94 -5.70 11.48
CA ASP A 79 6.14 -6.49 12.41
C ASP A 79 5.30 -5.58 13.31
N PRO A 80 3.96 -5.61 13.23
CA PRO A 80 3.11 -4.76 14.07
C PRO A 80 3.08 -5.20 15.54
N THR A 81 3.55 -6.40 15.87
CA THR A 81 3.57 -6.90 17.25
C THR A 81 4.63 -6.21 18.12
N ILE A 82 5.56 -5.46 17.52
CA ILE A 82 6.53 -4.66 18.28
C ILE A 82 5.88 -3.45 18.97
N GLY A 83 4.61 -3.18 18.69
CA GLY A 83 3.84 -2.10 19.27
C GLY A 83 3.50 -1.00 18.27
N PHE A 84 2.41 -0.30 18.54
CA PHE A 84 1.87 0.74 17.66
C PHE A 84 2.91 1.83 17.33
N GLU A 85 3.57 2.36 18.35
CA GLU A 85 4.50 3.47 18.14
C GLU A 85 5.71 3.06 17.32
N SER A 86 6.35 1.95 17.69
CA SER A 86 7.52 1.45 16.98
C SER A 86 7.20 1.06 15.55
N PHE A 87 6.05 0.40 15.33
CA PHE A 87 5.58 0.05 14.01
C PHE A 87 5.34 1.29 13.15
N THR A 88 4.65 2.27 13.70
CA THR A 88 4.35 3.52 12.97
C THR A 88 5.63 4.27 12.60
N VAL A 89 6.61 4.33 13.50
CA VAL A 89 7.91 4.95 13.22
C VAL A 89 8.63 4.21 12.10
N GLU A 90 8.62 2.87 12.10
CA GLU A 90 9.26 2.10 11.02
C GLU A 90 8.60 2.34 9.67
N VAL A 91 7.27 2.48 9.61
CA VAL A 91 6.58 2.83 8.37
C VAL A 91 6.95 4.23 7.91
N MET A 92 7.04 5.18 8.83
CA MET A 92 7.47 6.54 8.53
C MET A 92 8.91 6.58 7.99
N ASP A 93 9.80 5.81 8.61
CA ASP A 93 11.19 5.72 8.18
C ASP A 93 11.31 5.10 6.79
N LEU A 94 10.52 4.06 6.51
CA LEU A 94 10.45 3.47 5.18
C LEU A 94 10.00 4.50 4.14
N HIS A 95 8.97 5.25 4.43
CA HIS A 95 8.48 6.29 3.52
C HIS A 95 9.54 7.39 3.30
N ALA A 96 10.24 7.79 4.36
CA ALA A 96 11.33 8.77 4.26
C ALA A 96 12.48 8.26 3.40
N GLU A 97 12.82 6.96 3.51
CA GLU A 97 13.89 6.32 2.73
C GLU A 97 13.51 6.22 1.25
N VAL A 98 12.30 5.75 0.96
CA VAL A 98 11.87 5.41 -0.41
C VAL A 98 11.28 6.60 -1.15
N GLY A 99 10.51 7.42 -0.46
CA GLY A 99 9.92 8.63 -1.01
C GLY A 99 8.50 8.47 -1.50
N ARG A 100 7.89 9.59 -1.84
CA ARG A 100 6.47 9.68 -2.21
C ARG A 100 6.16 9.24 -3.63
N LEU A 101 7.18 9.15 -4.50
CA LEU A 101 6.97 8.73 -5.88
C LEU A 101 6.84 7.22 -6.02
N ALA A 102 7.19 6.48 -4.99
CA ALA A 102 6.99 5.05 -4.95
C ALA A 102 5.55 4.69 -4.59
N PHE A 103 5.13 3.50 -4.99
CA PHE A 103 3.86 2.94 -4.60
C PHE A 103 4.06 1.91 -3.49
N TYR A 104 3.15 1.90 -2.54
CA TYR A 104 3.20 1.02 -1.38
C TYR A 104 1.96 0.13 -1.38
N VAL A 105 2.17 -1.16 -1.20
CA VAL A 105 1.08 -2.14 -1.04
C VAL A 105 1.19 -2.73 0.35
N PHE A 106 0.21 -2.45 1.20
CA PHE A 106 0.13 -2.99 2.56
C PHE A 106 -0.77 -4.22 2.56
N ASP A 107 -0.29 -5.35 3.06
CA ASP A 107 -0.95 -6.64 2.87
C ASP A 107 -0.72 -7.59 4.05
N PRO A 108 -1.75 -8.02 4.71
CA PRO A 108 -3.12 -7.49 4.77
C PRO A 108 -3.30 -6.54 5.97
N LEU A 109 -4.09 -5.49 5.81
CA LEU A 109 -4.33 -4.52 6.90
C LEU A 109 -5.05 -5.13 8.10
N THR A 110 -5.78 -6.22 7.92
CA THR A 110 -6.43 -6.94 9.02
C THR A 110 -5.43 -7.44 10.07
N ASP A 111 -4.19 -7.67 9.69
CA ASP A 111 -3.15 -8.08 10.64
C ASP A 111 -2.85 -6.99 11.68
N LEU A 112 -3.03 -5.72 11.33
CA LEU A 112 -2.87 -4.63 12.28
C LEU A 112 -3.94 -4.70 13.37
N HIS A 113 -5.19 -4.99 12.99
CA HIS A 113 -6.26 -5.14 13.95
C HIS A 113 -6.01 -6.34 14.87
N GLN A 114 -5.53 -7.44 14.33
CA GLN A 114 -5.19 -8.62 15.12
C GLN A 114 -4.04 -8.36 16.08
N ALA A 115 -3.01 -7.66 15.64
CA ALA A 115 -1.83 -7.37 16.46
C ALA A 115 -2.15 -6.41 17.61
N TRP A 116 -2.96 -5.38 17.35
CA TRP A 116 -3.24 -4.33 18.34
C TRP A 116 -4.56 -4.53 19.07
N ASN A 117 -5.45 -5.34 18.51
CA ASN A 117 -6.79 -5.60 19.05
C ASN A 117 -7.55 -4.32 19.39
N SER A 118 -7.45 -3.33 18.50
CA SER A 118 -8.04 -2.01 18.72
C SER A 118 -8.32 -1.32 17.39
N ASP A 119 -9.59 -1.07 17.12
CA ASP A 119 -10.01 -0.28 15.96
C ASP A 119 -9.47 1.14 16.05
N LEU A 120 -9.41 1.69 17.26
CA LEU A 120 -8.91 3.04 17.50
C LEU A 120 -7.44 3.18 17.10
N MET A 121 -6.61 2.19 17.44
CA MET A 121 -5.20 2.21 17.07
C MET A 121 -5.01 2.10 15.55
N VAL A 122 -5.80 1.26 14.88
CA VAL A 122 -5.76 1.17 13.42
C VAL A 122 -6.15 2.49 12.78
N MET A 123 -7.22 3.13 13.27
CA MET A 123 -7.62 4.46 12.80
C MET A 123 -6.52 5.50 13.03
N ASN A 124 -5.91 5.50 14.21
CA ASN A 124 -4.83 6.42 14.53
C ASN A 124 -3.64 6.23 13.61
N PHE A 125 -3.31 4.98 13.27
CA PHE A 125 -2.26 4.69 12.31
C PHE A 125 -2.56 5.36 10.96
N PHE A 126 -3.76 5.18 10.42
CA PHE A 126 -4.14 5.81 9.16
C PHE A 126 -4.10 7.33 9.25
N GLN A 127 -4.56 7.92 10.35
CA GLN A 127 -4.56 9.37 10.54
C GLN A 127 -3.14 9.95 10.54
N ILE A 128 -2.15 9.17 10.99
CA ILE A 128 -0.75 9.60 11.00
C ILE A 128 -0.10 9.37 9.63
N ILE A 129 -0.31 8.20 9.03
CA ILE A 129 0.42 7.78 7.84
C ILE A 129 -0.15 8.39 6.56
N CYS A 130 -1.48 8.42 6.39
CA CYS A 130 -2.07 8.89 5.14
C CYS A 130 -1.67 10.32 4.76
N PRO A 131 -1.67 11.30 5.68
CA PRO A 131 -1.18 12.64 5.33
C PRO A 131 0.28 12.66 4.90
N ARG A 132 1.12 11.80 5.50
CA ARG A 132 2.54 11.71 5.14
C ARG A 132 2.76 11.12 3.76
N LEU A 133 1.93 10.18 3.34
CA LEU A 133 1.98 9.63 1.99
C LEU A 133 1.56 10.69 0.96
N PHE A 134 0.71 11.61 1.35
CA PHE A 134 0.24 12.69 0.48
C PHE A 134 1.22 13.86 0.42
N GLU A 135 1.89 14.16 1.52
CA GLU A 135 2.86 15.25 1.62
C GLU A 135 4.21 14.88 1.01
N LEU A 136 4.97 15.90 0.69
CA LEU A 136 6.33 15.78 0.20
C LEU A 136 7.32 15.33 1.25
#